data_55c2d1ff297763b08e53c4a5623d499e
#
_entry.id   55c2d1ff297763b08e53c4a5623d499e
#
_cell.length_a   1.000
_cell.length_b   1.000
_cell.length_c   1.000
_cell.angle_alpha   90.00
_cell.angle_beta   90.00
_cell.angle_gamma   90.00
#
_symmetry.space_group_name_H-M   'P 1'
#
loop_
_entity.id
_entity.type
_entity.pdbx_description
1 polymer ?
#
loop_
_entity_poly.entity_id
_entity_poly.type
_entity_poly.pdbx_seq_one_letter_code
_entity_poly.pdbx_strand_id
1 'polypeptide(L)'
;MHNEAPINQLAKMTIYRRYIYLLTALITAFAAQAQEGSAAYNFLNVSSSTRIYGLGGTNITLVDDDIFTTDQNPGLLGQEMSGQIGLSYMHYVGGSNFAGLKYANALGQRGTLGVALQYFGYGSMKETDIEGNIIGSISPKDMQFGVVYSHDITDRLRGGINLKMVYSSYAEYSAFALATDLGINYYNPETDLSLSAVVANLGGQVKKFNNSYDRLPIDVILGWSQSFGNFPVRFSVTAHHLTKWHLPYYETGDGTETGDFKVKDKFMSNLFRHLVFGIDLISSPNWYLGLGYNYKTRTDMSTYSRSFLSGFSLCGGINVKSFGFGVAFAQPHTGATTFMLNVRCNIRELMGR
;
A
#
# COMPACT_ATOMS: atom_id res chain seq x y z
N MET A 1 -23.78 -28.27 44.18
CA MET A 1 -23.16 -27.18 43.38
C MET A 1 -22.53 -27.83 42.16
N HIS A 2 -23.20 -27.78 41.00
CA HIS A 2 -22.78 -28.49 39.80
C HIS A 2 -21.77 -27.69 38.99
N ASN A 3 -20.71 -28.39 38.59
CA ASN A 3 -19.61 -27.90 37.74
C ASN A 3 -20.06 -27.78 36.26
N GLU A 4 -20.62 -26.67 35.84
CA GLU A 4 -20.96 -26.41 34.42
C GLU A 4 -19.89 -25.60 33.64
N ALA A 5 -18.75 -25.29 34.25
CA ALA A 5 -17.72 -24.45 33.67
C ALA A 5 -16.88 -25.04 32.52
N PRO A 6 -16.56 -26.37 32.42
CA PRO A 6 -15.64 -26.87 31.40
C PRO A 6 -16.28 -27.12 30.02
N ILE A 7 -17.58 -27.39 29.93
CA ILE A 7 -18.23 -27.73 28.63
C ILE A 7 -18.35 -26.51 27.73
N ASN A 8 -18.63 -25.34 28.27
CA ASN A 8 -18.74 -24.09 27.51
C ASN A 8 -17.38 -23.59 26.95
N GLN A 9 -16.28 -23.85 27.64
CA GLN A 9 -14.94 -23.52 27.15
C GLN A 9 -14.49 -24.43 26.00
N LEU A 10 -14.77 -25.73 26.08
CA LEU A 10 -14.46 -26.70 25.02
C LEU A 10 -15.27 -26.43 23.75
N ALA A 11 -16.56 -26.09 23.89
CA ALA A 11 -17.40 -25.71 22.74
C ALA A 11 -16.89 -24.44 22.05
N LYS A 12 -16.52 -23.41 22.79
CA LYS A 12 -15.92 -22.19 22.26
C LYS A 12 -14.59 -22.46 21.54
N MET A 13 -13.69 -23.26 22.14
CA MET A 13 -12.42 -23.66 21.52
C MET A 13 -12.63 -24.44 20.22
N THR A 14 -13.63 -25.32 20.14
CA THR A 14 -13.95 -26.07 18.92
C THR A 14 -14.47 -25.15 17.82
N ILE A 15 -15.27 -24.15 18.17
CA ILE A 15 -15.77 -23.14 17.24
C ILE A 15 -14.60 -22.28 16.71
N TYR A 16 -13.70 -21.78 17.56
CA TYR A 16 -12.52 -21.02 17.14
C TYR A 16 -11.58 -21.83 16.23
N ARG A 17 -11.36 -23.12 16.54
CA ARG A 17 -10.57 -24.01 15.66
C ARG A 17 -11.20 -24.18 14.28
N ARG A 18 -12.53 -24.30 14.16
CA ARG A 18 -13.24 -24.36 12.87
C ARG A 18 -13.07 -23.08 12.07
N TYR A 19 -13.17 -21.91 12.69
CA TYR A 19 -12.93 -20.63 12.00
C TYR A 19 -11.48 -20.47 11.56
N ILE A 20 -10.51 -20.90 12.38
CA ILE A 20 -9.09 -20.91 12.00
C ILE A 20 -8.84 -21.84 10.81
N TYR A 21 -9.41 -23.05 10.79
CA TYR A 21 -9.28 -23.96 9.65
C TYR A 21 -9.99 -23.44 8.38
N LEU A 22 -11.13 -22.80 8.52
CA LEU A 22 -11.81 -22.15 7.39
C LEU A 22 -11.00 -20.98 6.85
N LEU A 23 -10.43 -20.17 7.72
CA LEU A 23 -9.58 -19.04 7.34
C LEU A 23 -8.29 -19.51 6.67
N THR A 24 -7.62 -20.54 7.23
CA THR A 24 -6.42 -21.14 6.60
C THR A 24 -6.74 -21.81 5.28
N ALA A 25 -7.85 -22.54 5.16
CA ALA A 25 -8.29 -23.13 3.90
C ALA A 25 -8.63 -22.08 2.86
N LEU A 26 -9.25 -20.96 3.26
CA LEU A 26 -9.52 -19.83 2.39
C LEU A 26 -8.21 -19.17 1.89
N ILE A 27 -7.26 -18.92 2.79
CA ILE A 27 -5.95 -18.36 2.46
C ILE A 27 -5.16 -19.30 1.52
N THR A 28 -5.16 -20.61 1.79
CA THR A 28 -4.46 -21.58 0.92
C THR A 28 -5.13 -21.77 -0.43
N ALA A 29 -6.46 -21.69 -0.52
CA ALA A 29 -7.17 -21.74 -1.79
C ALA A 29 -6.85 -20.53 -2.69
N PHE A 30 -6.63 -19.34 -2.11
CA PHE A 30 -6.20 -18.17 -2.85
C PHE A 30 -4.71 -18.20 -3.21
N ALA A 31 -3.84 -18.74 -2.34
CA ALA A 31 -2.42 -18.91 -2.64
C ALA A 31 -2.15 -19.84 -3.81
N ALA A 32 -2.98 -20.89 -4.00
CA ALA A 32 -2.87 -21.82 -5.14
C ALA A 32 -3.18 -21.18 -6.51
N GLN A 33 -3.77 -19.99 -6.54
CA GLN A 33 -4.09 -19.24 -7.77
C GLN A 33 -3.01 -18.20 -8.15
N ALA A 34 -1.95 -18.04 -7.36
CA ALA A 34 -0.86 -17.10 -7.62
C ALA A 34 0.12 -17.63 -8.69
N GLN A 35 -0.39 -17.94 -9.87
CA GLN A 35 0.44 -18.33 -11.02
C GLN A 35 1.10 -17.11 -11.69
N GLU A 36 2.28 -17.33 -12.29
CA GLU A 36 3.07 -16.33 -13.00
C GLU A 36 2.32 -15.67 -14.16
N GLY A 37 1.84 -14.50 -13.92
CA GLY A 37 1.41 -13.53 -14.91
C GLY A 37 1.64 -12.15 -14.32
N SER A 38 2.09 -11.19 -15.09
CA SER A 38 2.12 -9.81 -14.64
C SER A 38 0.71 -9.46 -14.18
N ALA A 39 0.54 -9.15 -12.90
CA ALA A 39 -0.75 -8.67 -12.42
C ALA A 39 -1.10 -7.39 -13.18
N ALA A 40 -2.25 -7.35 -13.79
CA ALA A 40 -2.85 -6.09 -14.20
C ALA A 40 -3.21 -5.26 -12.96
N TYR A 41 -3.54 -4.01 -13.14
CA TYR A 41 -3.94 -3.13 -12.02
C TYR A 41 -2.86 -2.84 -10.98
N ASN A 42 -1.58 -2.81 -11.38
CA ASN A 42 -0.45 -2.53 -10.48
C ASN A 42 -0.54 -1.14 -9.81
N PHE A 43 -1.33 -0.22 -10.35
CA PHE A 43 -1.59 1.07 -9.72
C PHE A 43 -2.23 0.94 -8.33
N LEU A 44 -2.91 -0.18 -8.02
CA LEU A 44 -3.46 -0.48 -6.69
C LEU A 44 -2.38 -0.61 -5.60
N ASN A 45 -1.13 -0.85 -5.98
CA ASN A 45 0.01 -0.94 -5.08
C ASN A 45 0.68 0.44 -4.86
N VAL A 46 0.27 1.47 -5.62
CA VAL A 46 0.80 2.83 -5.46
C VAL A 46 0.08 3.51 -4.31
N SER A 47 0.84 3.92 -3.28
CA SER A 47 0.28 4.62 -2.13
C SER A 47 -0.04 6.07 -2.45
N SER A 48 -1.15 6.57 -1.91
CA SER A 48 -1.54 7.98 -1.92
C SER A 48 -0.93 8.79 -0.76
N SER A 49 -0.13 8.15 0.10
CA SER A 49 0.53 8.74 1.26
C SER A 49 1.96 9.14 0.94
N THR A 50 2.30 10.42 1.11
CA THR A 50 3.69 10.89 1.02
C THR A 50 4.59 10.19 2.02
N ARG A 51 4.09 9.94 3.24
CA ARG A 51 4.87 9.30 4.29
C ARG A 51 5.14 7.83 3.98
N ILE A 52 4.13 7.06 3.57
CA ILE A 52 4.33 5.67 3.12
C ILE A 52 5.27 5.62 1.91
N TYR A 53 5.06 6.52 0.93
CA TYR A 53 5.88 6.58 -0.27
C TYR A 53 7.35 6.89 0.07
N GLY A 54 7.59 7.85 0.97
CA GLY A 54 8.93 8.20 1.45
C GLY A 54 9.59 7.17 2.35
N LEU A 55 8.81 6.24 2.93
CA LEU A 55 9.32 5.11 3.72
C LEU A 55 9.51 3.82 2.89
N GLY A 56 9.71 3.94 1.57
CA GLY A 56 9.99 2.82 0.67
C GLY A 56 8.80 2.34 -0.15
N GLY A 57 7.66 3.06 -0.13
CA GLY A 57 6.46 2.77 -0.92
C GLY A 57 5.50 1.76 -0.30
N THR A 58 5.92 1.04 0.74
CA THR A 58 5.06 0.06 1.45
C THR A 58 5.31 0.13 2.95
N ASN A 59 4.29 0.55 3.70
CA ASN A 59 4.30 0.56 5.16
C ASN A 59 2.86 0.44 5.70
N ILE A 60 2.60 -0.55 6.54
CA ILE A 60 1.27 -0.86 7.07
C ILE A 60 1.16 -0.67 8.59
N THR A 61 2.17 -0.09 9.24
CA THR A 61 2.28 0.01 10.71
C THR A 61 2.29 1.44 11.25
N LEU A 62 2.10 2.45 10.39
CA LEU A 62 2.13 3.86 10.77
C LEU A 62 0.87 4.25 11.53
N VAL A 63 0.90 4.09 12.85
CA VAL A 63 -0.15 4.61 13.74
C VAL A 63 0.07 6.11 13.92
N ASP A 64 -0.82 6.91 13.37
CA ASP A 64 -0.80 8.38 13.36
C ASP A 64 -2.22 8.93 13.22
N ASP A 65 -2.38 10.25 13.36
CA ASP A 65 -3.64 10.96 13.10
C ASP A 65 -3.84 11.33 11.62
N ASP A 66 -2.94 10.94 10.74
CA ASP A 66 -2.99 11.25 9.30
C ASP A 66 -3.81 10.23 8.50
N ILE A 67 -4.91 10.67 7.88
CA ILE A 67 -5.80 9.83 7.07
C ILE A 67 -5.06 9.08 5.94
N PHE A 68 -3.94 9.60 5.47
CA PHE A 68 -3.16 8.96 4.40
C PHE A 68 -2.43 7.71 4.88
N THR A 69 -2.14 7.54 6.18
CA THR A 69 -1.47 6.33 6.71
C THR A 69 -2.33 5.08 6.56
N THR A 70 -3.65 5.25 6.39
CA THR A 70 -4.62 4.16 6.21
C THR A 70 -4.61 3.53 4.82
N ASP A 71 -3.80 4.04 3.90
CA ASP A 71 -3.86 3.72 2.48
C ASP A 71 -3.65 2.25 2.17
N GLN A 72 -2.71 1.62 2.85
CA GLN A 72 -2.36 0.21 2.66
C GLN A 72 -2.83 -0.71 3.79
N ASN A 73 -3.40 -0.15 4.87
CA ASN A 73 -3.95 -0.93 5.97
C ASN A 73 -5.23 -0.30 6.51
N PRO A 74 -6.40 -0.85 6.20
CA PRO A 74 -7.67 -0.33 6.71
C PRO A 74 -7.79 -0.43 8.25
N GLY A 75 -7.00 -1.30 8.90
CA GLY A 75 -6.91 -1.40 10.35
C GLY A 75 -6.19 -0.23 11.03
N LEU A 76 -5.65 0.72 10.28
CA LEU A 76 -5.07 1.95 10.82
C LEU A 76 -6.08 3.11 10.88
N LEU A 77 -7.24 2.99 10.24
CA LEU A 77 -8.25 4.05 10.24
C LEU A 77 -8.85 4.20 11.65
N GLY A 78 -8.57 5.30 12.32
CA GLY A 78 -8.98 5.56 13.69
C GLY A 78 -9.95 6.73 13.84
N GLN A 79 -10.54 6.84 15.03
CA GLN A 79 -11.45 7.94 15.37
C GLN A 79 -10.75 9.29 15.40
N GLU A 80 -9.44 9.32 15.65
CA GLU A 80 -8.56 10.46 15.59
C GLU A 80 -8.55 11.15 14.22
N MET A 81 -8.88 10.40 13.17
CA MET A 81 -8.97 10.91 11.78
C MET A 81 -10.37 11.45 11.43
N SER A 82 -11.28 11.54 12.41
CA SER A 82 -12.65 11.97 12.16
C SER A 82 -12.74 13.41 11.68
N GLY A 83 -13.46 13.64 10.59
CA GLY A 83 -13.62 14.94 9.95
C GLY A 83 -12.43 15.38 9.09
N GLN A 84 -11.45 14.48 8.85
CA GLN A 84 -10.34 14.77 7.95
C GLN A 84 -10.74 14.58 6.49
N ILE A 85 -10.31 15.51 5.67
CA ILE A 85 -10.27 15.41 4.19
C ILE A 85 -8.81 15.50 3.76
N GLY A 86 -8.41 14.66 2.83
CA GLY A 86 -7.05 14.61 2.29
C GLY A 86 -7.04 14.62 0.78
N LEU A 87 -6.13 15.40 0.19
CA LEU A 87 -5.83 15.46 -1.23
C LEU A 87 -4.39 15.04 -1.46
N SER A 88 -4.16 14.17 -2.44
CA SER A 88 -2.83 13.76 -2.87
C SER A 88 -2.64 13.98 -4.36
N TYR A 89 -1.41 14.32 -4.73
CA TYR A 89 -0.98 14.40 -6.12
C TYR A 89 0.44 13.89 -6.25
N MET A 90 0.72 13.11 -7.28
CA MET A 90 2.05 12.62 -7.59
C MET A 90 2.32 12.70 -9.08
N HIS A 91 3.46 13.28 -9.42
CA HIS A 91 4.06 13.11 -10.74
C HIS A 91 4.90 11.85 -10.72
N TYR A 92 4.49 10.87 -11.52
CA TYR A 92 5.09 9.54 -11.57
C TYR A 92 5.93 9.36 -12.84
N VAL A 93 6.57 8.21 -12.97
CA VAL A 93 7.45 7.86 -14.09
C VAL A 93 6.73 7.91 -15.43
N GLY A 94 7.43 8.34 -16.50
CA GLY A 94 6.91 8.31 -17.87
C GLY A 94 5.80 9.33 -18.17
N GLY A 95 5.70 10.41 -17.38
CA GLY A 95 4.65 11.42 -17.54
C GLY A 95 3.29 11.02 -16.97
N SER A 96 3.25 9.90 -16.25
CA SER A 96 2.05 9.46 -15.53
C SER A 96 1.77 10.36 -14.33
N ASN A 97 0.50 10.53 -14.00
CA ASN A 97 0.06 11.34 -12.87
C ASN A 97 -0.93 10.55 -12.02
N PHE A 98 -0.79 10.71 -10.72
CA PHE A 98 -1.68 10.11 -9.72
C PHE A 98 -2.33 11.24 -8.93
N ALA A 99 -3.62 11.08 -8.65
CA ALA A 99 -4.37 11.95 -7.75
C ALA A 99 -5.25 11.12 -6.80
N GLY A 100 -5.37 11.56 -5.56
CA GLY A 100 -6.19 10.90 -4.55
C GLY A 100 -6.99 11.88 -3.72
N LEU A 101 -8.17 11.45 -3.30
CA LEU A 101 -9.04 12.14 -2.36
C LEU A 101 -9.46 11.14 -1.28
N LYS A 102 -9.40 11.55 -0.01
CA LYS A 102 -9.87 10.75 1.12
C LYS A 102 -10.72 11.58 2.06
N TYR A 103 -11.67 10.94 2.71
CA TYR A 103 -12.45 11.50 3.81
C TYR A 103 -12.75 10.42 4.83
N ALA A 104 -12.71 10.77 6.12
CA ALA A 104 -13.08 9.86 7.20
C ALA A 104 -13.96 10.53 8.24
N ASN A 105 -14.80 9.73 8.86
CA ASN A 105 -15.67 10.15 9.94
C ASN A 105 -15.89 9.03 10.96
N ALA A 106 -15.86 9.37 12.24
CA ALA A 106 -16.19 8.42 13.31
C ALA A 106 -17.64 7.93 13.20
N LEU A 107 -17.84 6.65 13.43
CA LEU A 107 -19.12 5.97 13.44
C LEU A 107 -19.33 5.27 14.80
N GLY A 108 -20.05 5.93 15.70
CA GLY A 108 -20.20 5.47 17.08
C GLY A 108 -18.94 5.66 17.92
N GLN A 109 -18.74 4.81 18.94
CA GLN A 109 -17.64 4.96 19.90
C GLN A 109 -16.35 4.22 19.52
N ARG A 110 -16.43 3.20 18.65
CA ARG A 110 -15.32 2.31 18.29
C ARG A 110 -15.16 2.09 16.79
N GLY A 111 -16.05 2.65 15.98
CA GLY A 111 -16.02 2.49 14.52
C GLY A 111 -15.60 3.76 13.82
N THR A 112 -14.97 3.62 12.65
CA THR A 112 -14.65 4.73 11.76
C THR A 112 -14.93 4.31 10.33
N LEU A 113 -15.59 5.19 9.57
CA LEU A 113 -15.90 5.01 8.17
C LEU A 113 -15.08 6.00 7.34
N GLY A 114 -14.47 5.53 6.26
CA GLY A 114 -13.75 6.35 5.31
C GLY A 114 -14.17 6.09 3.88
N VAL A 115 -13.94 7.06 3.02
CA VAL A 115 -14.06 6.91 1.56
C VAL A 115 -12.77 7.39 0.90
N ALA A 116 -12.40 6.76 -0.20
CA ALA A 116 -11.23 7.09 -0.97
C ALA A 116 -11.52 7.06 -2.46
N LEU A 117 -10.99 8.03 -3.18
CA LEU A 117 -10.94 8.06 -4.65
C LEU A 117 -9.49 8.14 -5.07
N GLN A 118 -9.10 7.33 -6.05
CA GLN A 118 -7.77 7.38 -6.65
C GLN A 118 -7.92 7.39 -8.17
N TYR A 119 -7.10 8.21 -8.80
CA TYR A 119 -6.99 8.32 -10.25
C TYR A 119 -5.54 8.16 -10.67
N PHE A 120 -5.28 7.33 -11.64
CA PHE A 120 -3.97 7.15 -12.24
C PHE A 120 -4.08 7.34 -13.77
N GLY A 121 -3.49 8.42 -14.27
CA GLY A 121 -3.44 8.73 -15.70
C GLY A 121 -2.05 8.45 -16.25
N TYR A 122 -1.97 7.69 -17.34
CA TYR A 122 -0.68 7.30 -17.96
C TYR A 122 -0.17 8.31 -18.97
N GLY A 123 -0.81 9.48 -19.05
CA GLY A 123 -0.49 10.49 -20.04
C GLY A 123 -1.14 10.22 -21.41
N SER A 124 -0.75 10.99 -22.41
CA SER A 124 -1.22 10.81 -23.79
C SER A 124 -0.13 10.08 -24.60
N MET A 125 -0.52 8.99 -25.24
CA MET A 125 0.34 8.19 -26.11
C MET A 125 -0.14 8.33 -27.55
N LYS A 126 0.80 8.48 -28.50
CA LYS A 126 0.49 8.54 -29.92
C LYS A 126 0.09 7.15 -30.40
N GLU A 127 -1.03 7.08 -31.09
CA GLU A 127 -1.45 5.90 -31.80
C GLU A 127 -0.89 5.95 -33.23
N THR A 128 -0.19 4.91 -33.68
CA THR A 128 0.41 4.82 -34.99
C THR A 128 -0.11 3.62 -35.77
N ASP A 129 -0.24 3.77 -37.07
CA ASP A 129 -0.48 2.63 -37.98
C ASP A 129 0.78 1.75 -38.13
N ILE A 130 0.67 0.67 -38.89
CA ILE A 130 1.77 -0.27 -39.18
C ILE A 130 2.92 0.38 -39.98
N GLU A 131 2.67 1.52 -40.61
CA GLU A 131 3.62 2.30 -41.39
C GLU A 131 4.30 3.39 -40.58
N GLY A 132 3.87 3.57 -39.30
CA GLY A 132 4.42 4.56 -38.35
C GLY A 132 3.76 5.95 -38.44
N ASN A 133 2.70 6.15 -39.23
CA ASN A 133 1.96 7.39 -39.29
C ASN A 133 1.09 7.55 -38.04
N ILE A 134 1.04 8.76 -37.49
CA ILE A 134 0.18 9.07 -36.33
C ILE A 134 -1.27 9.12 -36.80
N ILE A 135 -2.09 8.19 -36.31
CA ILE A 135 -3.54 8.09 -36.62
C ILE A 135 -4.42 8.62 -35.50
N GLY A 136 -3.86 8.77 -34.28
CA GLY A 136 -4.62 9.23 -33.13
C GLY A 136 -3.78 9.43 -31.87
N SER A 137 -4.46 9.60 -30.75
CA SER A 137 -3.87 9.57 -29.41
C SER A 137 -4.78 8.85 -28.43
N ILE A 138 -4.20 8.04 -27.58
CA ILE A 138 -4.88 7.33 -26.51
C ILE A 138 -4.39 7.87 -25.15
N SER A 139 -5.29 7.92 -24.17
CA SER A 139 -4.98 8.37 -22.81
C SER A 139 -5.46 7.32 -21.81
N PRO A 140 -4.67 6.27 -21.56
CA PRO A 140 -5.01 5.21 -20.62
C PRO A 140 -5.18 5.77 -19.20
N LYS A 141 -6.13 5.21 -18.45
CA LYS A 141 -6.41 5.63 -17.08
C LYS A 141 -7.02 4.52 -16.25
N ASP A 142 -6.69 4.56 -14.98
CA ASP A 142 -7.27 3.70 -13.94
C ASP A 142 -7.90 4.58 -12.86
N MET A 143 -9.00 4.10 -12.31
CA MET A 143 -9.73 4.75 -11.22
C MET A 143 -10.09 3.72 -10.17
N GLN A 144 -10.00 4.11 -8.90
CA GLN A 144 -10.46 3.31 -7.78
C GLN A 144 -11.37 4.15 -6.90
N PHE A 145 -12.52 3.59 -6.52
CA PHE A 145 -13.34 4.06 -5.42
C PHE A 145 -13.29 3.04 -4.29
N GLY A 146 -12.97 3.48 -3.08
CA GLY A 146 -12.87 2.65 -1.88
C GLY A 146 -13.80 3.12 -0.78
N VAL A 147 -14.38 2.15 -0.05
CA VAL A 147 -15.10 2.37 1.21
C VAL A 147 -14.42 1.58 2.29
N VAL A 148 -13.89 2.29 3.29
CA VAL A 148 -13.11 1.72 4.39
C VAL A 148 -13.94 1.75 5.66
N TYR A 149 -14.01 0.63 6.37
CA TYR A 149 -14.56 0.57 7.72
C TYR A 149 -13.53 -0.07 8.64
N SER A 150 -13.33 0.53 9.78
CA SER A 150 -12.50 0.00 10.86
C SER A 150 -13.25 -0.07 12.17
N HIS A 151 -12.78 -0.94 13.06
CA HIS A 151 -13.35 -1.11 14.39
C HIS A 151 -12.28 -1.41 15.43
N ASP A 152 -12.31 -0.68 16.55
CA ASP A 152 -11.47 -0.95 17.71
C ASP A 152 -12.00 -2.19 18.46
N ILE A 153 -11.38 -3.35 18.23
CA ILE A 153 -11.73 -4.63 18.84
C ILE A 153 -11.39 -4.59 20.34
N THR A 154 -10.20 -4.07 20.64
CA THR A 154 -9.73 -3.73 21.99
C THR A 154 -9.03 -2.39 21.95
N ASP A 155 -8.58 -1.88 23.10
CA ASP A 155 -7.84 -0.60 23.18
C ASP A 155 -6.47 -0.65 22.46
N ARG A 156 -5.97 -1.85 22.14
CA ARG A 156 -4.67 -2.07 21.45
C ARG A 156 -4.81 -2.78 20.10
N LEU A 157 -6.00 -3.28 19.77
CA LEU A 157 -6.22 -4.08 18.56
C LEU A 157 -7.36 -3.48 17.73
N ARG A 158 -7.05 -3.08 16.51
CA ARG A 158 -7.99 -2.53 15.52
C ARG A 158 -8.01 -3.40 14.27
N GLY A 159 -9.19 -3.70 13.77
CA GLY A 159 -9.38 -4.39 12.50
C GLY A 159 -10.10 -3.49 11.49
N GLY A 160 -9.85 -3.71 10.21
CA GLY A 160 -10.49 -2.94 9.17
C GLY A 160 -10.69 -3.71 7.87
N ILE A 161 -11.64 -3.23 7.08
CA ILE A 161 -11.95 -3.71 5.73
C ILE A 161 -12.06 -2.52 4.78
N ASN A 162 -11.52 -2.67 3.57
CA ASN A 162 -11.65 -1.72 2.48
C ASN A 162 -12.27 -2.42 1.28
N LEU A 163 -13.43 -1.97 0.84
CA LEU A 163 -14.10 -2.45 -0.37
C LEU A 163 -13.74 -1.52 -1.53
N LYS A 164 -13.17 -2.05 -2.60
CA LYS A 164 -12.66 -1.32 -3.76
C LYS A 164 -13.44 -1.65 -5.01
N MET A 165 -13.85 -0.63 -5.72
CA MET A 165 -14.35 -0.69 -7.10
C MET A 165 -13.28 -0.11 -8.01
N VAL A 166 -12.86 -0.86 -9.00
CA VAL A 166 -11.76 -0.52 -9.90
C VAL A 166 -12.28 -0.44 -11.32
N TYR A 167 -12.05 0.70 -11.97
CA TYR A 167 -12.37 0.92 -13.38
C TYR A 167 -11.11 1.28 -14.13
N SER A 168 -10.87 0.58 -15.23
CA SER A 168 -9.72 0.78 -16.11
C SER A 168 -10.18 1.03 -17.54
N SER A 169 -9.54 1.98 -18.23
CA SER A 169 -9.84 2.32 -19.62
C SER A 169 -8.54 2.48 -20.41
N TYR A 170 -8.39 1.68 -21.45
CA TYR A 170 -7.24 1.63 -22.34
C TYR A 170 -7.73 1.62 -23.79
N ALA A 171 -7.52 2.73 -24.49
CA ALA A 171 -8.07 2.94 -25.85
C ALA A 171 -9.58 2.67 -25.90
N GLU A 172 -10.02 1.71 -26.71
CA GLU A 172 -11.41 1.30 -26.88
C GLU A 172 -11.90 0.32 -25.80
N TYR A 173 -10.98 -0.22 -24.98
CA TYR A 173 -11.31 -1.26 -24.02
C TYR A 173 -11.50 -0.71 -22.61
N SER A 174 -12.46 -1.26 -21.90
CA SER A 174 -12.65 -0.95 -20.49
C SER A 174 -12.90 -2.22 -19.67
N ALA A 175 -12.38 -2.21 -18.44
CA ALA A 175 -12.57 -3.29 -17.48
C ALA A 175 -13.11 -2.76 -16.16
N PHE A 176 -13.75 -3.64 -15.41
CA PHE A 176 -14.22 -3.37 -14.07
C PHE A 176 -13.85 -4.52 -13.15
N ALA A 177 -13.32 -4.22 -11.98
CA ALA A 177 -12.96 -5.20 -10.97
C ALA A 177 -13.47 -4.80 -9.58
N LEU A 178 -13.67 -5.80 -8.74
CA LEU A 178 -13.97 -5.63 -7.32
C LEU A 178 -12.83 -6.25 -6.50
N ALA A 179 -12.41 -5.55 -5.48
CA ALA A 179 -11.37 -6.00 -4.57
C ALA A 179 -11.71 -5.66 -3.12
N THR A 180 -11.06 -6.34 -2.20
CA THR A 180 -11.18 -6.11 -0.76
C THR A 180 -9.81 -6.18 -0.13
N ASP A 181 -9.51 -5.24 0.78
CA ASP A 181 -8.39 -5.36 1.70
C ASP A 181 -8.90 -5.68 3.09
N LEU A 182 -8.22 -6.60 3.75
CA LEU A 182 -8.46 -6.93 5.16
C LEU A 182 -7.20 -6.59 5.94
N GLY A 183 -7.32 -5.77 6.97
CA GLY A 183 -6.19 -5.32 7.76
C GLY A 183 -6.45 -5.41 9.25
N ILE A 184 -5.39 -5.71 9.98
CA ILE A 184 -5.39 -5.71 11.43
C ILE A 184 -4.12 -5.01 11.92
N ASN A 185 -4.26 -4.24 13.00
CA ASN A 185 -3.16 -3.57 13.66
C ASN A 185 -3.24 -3.80 15.17
N TYR A 186 -2.12 -4.17 15.75
CA TYR A 186 -1.89 -4.17 17.19
C TYR A 186 -0.92 -3.03 17.52
N TYR A 187 -1.32 -2.13 18.41
CA TYR A 187 -0.50 -1.01 18.85
C TYR A 187 -0.36 -0.98 20.38
N ASN A 188 0.87 -0.92 20.85
CA ASN A 188 1.19 -0.71 22.27
C ASN A 188 1.82 0.69 22.46
N PRO A 189 1.07 1.66 23.00
CA PRO A 189 1.55 3.04 23.18
C PRO A 189 2.69 3.18 24.21
N GLU A 190 2.83 2.22 25.15
CA GLU A 190 3.89 2.26 26.16
C GLU A 190 5.30 2.03 25.55
N THR A 191 5.36 1.22 24.49
CA THR A 191 6.61 0.84 23.80
C THR A 191 6.68 1.38 22.39
N ASP A 192 5.67 2.12 21.94
CA ASP A 192 5.45 2.55 20.56
C ASP A 192 5.63 1.39 19.54
N LEU A 193 5.21 0.19 19.96
CA LEU A 193 5.26 -1.00 19.12
C LEU A 193 3.99 -1.13 18.29
N SER A 194 4.11 -1.18 16.99
CA SER A 194 3.02 -1.47 16.06
C SER A 194 3.32 -2.75 15.26
N LEU A 195 2.35 -3.67 15.26
CA LEU A 195 2.37 -4.90 14.48
C LEU A 195 1.13 -4.95 13.60
N SER A 196 1.32 -5.22 12.32
CA SER A 196 0.21 -5.27 11.36
C SER A 196 0.29 -6.47 10.45
N ALA A 197 -0.89 -6.92 10.02
CA ALA A 197 -1.04 -7.88 8.94
C ALA A 197 -2.17 -7.42 8.01
N VAL A 198 -1.94 -7.54 6.70
CA VAL A 198 -2.89 -7.15 5.67
C VAL A 198 -2.95 -8.23 4.59
N VAL A 199 -4.17 -8.53 4.13
CA VAL A 199 -4.40 -9.20 2.85
C VAL A 199 -4.97 -8.15 1.92
N ALA A 200 -4.20 -7.77 0.89
CA ALA A 200 -4.53 -6.70 -0.02
C ALA A 200 -5.07 -7.22 -1.36
N ASN A 201 -5.98 -6.46 -1.96
CA ASN A 201 -6.51 -6.66 -3.32
C ASN A 201 -7.15 -8.03 -3.55
N LEU A 202 -7.77 -8.61 -2.51
CA LEU A 202 -8.50 -9.87 -2.59
C LEU A 202 -9.76 -9.69 -3.44
N GLY A 203 -9.79 -10.22 -4.65
CA GLY A 203 -10.92 -10.02 -5.56
C GLY A 203 -10.62 -10.46 -7.00
N GLY A 204 -11.37 -9.89 -7.94
CA GLY A 204 -11.24 -10.25 -9.35
C GLY A 204 -11.94 -9.31 -10.31
N GLN A 205 -11.68 -9.51 -11.58
CA GLN A 205 -12.35 -8.83 -12.68
C GLN A 205 -13.79 -9.28 -12.83
N VAL A 206 -14.71 -8.33 -12.87
CA VAL A 206 -16.14 -8.54 -13.18
C VAL A 206 -16.39 -8.34 -14.67
N LYS A 207 -15.79 -7.29 -15.26
CA LYS A 207 -15.79 -7.04 -16.70
C LYS A 207 -14.35 -7.07 -17.21
N LYS A 208 -14.09 -7.92 -18.19
CA LYS A 208 -12.76 -8.07 -18.84
C LYS A 208 -12.53 -6.99 -19.89
N PHE A 209 -11.27 -6.66 -20.16
CA PHE A 209 -10.90 -5.75 -21.27
C PHE A 209 -11.30 -6.35 -22.64
N ASN A 210 -10.96 -7.61 -22.83
CA ASN A 210 -11.28 -8.41 -23.99
C ASN A 210 -11.71 -9.79 -23.49
N ASN A 211 -11.44 -10.85 -24.19
CA ASN A 211 -11.78 -12.21 -23.75
C ASN A 211 -10.83 -12.81 -22.71
N SER A 212 -9.71 -12.15 -22.38
CA SER A 212 -8.76 -12.62 -21.38
C SER A 212 -9.07 -12.06 -19.98
N TYR A 213 -8.89 -12.90 -18.96
CA TYR A 213 -9.02 -12.53 -17.56
C TYR A 213 -7.68 -12.06 -17.00
N ASP A 214 -7.64 -10.83 -16.50
CA ASP A 214 -6.48 -10.26 -15.84
C ASP A 214 -6.63 -10.35 -14.32
N ARG A 215 -5.56 -10.75 -13.65
CA ARG A 215 -5.58 -10.94 -12.19
C ARG A 215 -5.27 -9.63 -11.47
N LEU A 216 -5.90 -9.44 -10.33
CA LEU A 216 -5.56 -8.38 -9.38
C LEU A 216 -4.24 -8.72 -8.65
N PRO A 217 -3.47 -7.70 -8.21
CA PRO A 217 -2.22 -7.91 -7.48
C PRO A 217 -2.50 -8.27 -6.01
N ILE A 218 -3.01 -9.48 -5.78
CA ILE A 218 -3.29 -9.99 -4.43
C ILE A 218 -1.97 -10.13 -3.68
N ASP A 219 -1.89 -9.57 -2.47
CA ASP A 219 -0.71 -9.64 -1.64
C ASP A 219 -1.05 -9.91 -0.16
N VAL A 220 -0.11 -10.56 0.53
CA VAL A 220 -0.09 -10.68 2.00
C VAL A 220 1.09 -9.86 2.49
N ILE A 221 0.82 -8.95 3.42
CA ILE A 221 1.79 -7.98 3.92
C ILE A 221 1.84 -8.09 5.44
N LEU A 222 3.04 -8.15 5.98
CA LEU A 222 3.30 -8.13 7.42
C LEU A 222 4.18 -6.94 7.74
N GLY A 223 3.89 -6.25 8.83
CA GLY A 223 4.62 -5.06 9.22
C GLY A 223 4.95 -5.05 10.71
N TRP A 224 6.12 -4.51 10.99
CA TRP A 224 6.59 -4.19 12.32
C TRP A 224 7.16 -2.78 12.33
N SER A 225 6.83 -1.98 13.35
CA SER A 225 7.51 -0.72 13.63
C SER A 225 7.61 -0.48 15.13
N GLN A 226 8.69 0.18 15.53
CA GLN A 226 8.94 0.50 16.93
C GLN A 226 9.89 1.70 17.08
N SER A 227 9.63 2.53 18.08
CA SER A 227 10.60 3.51 18.59
C SER A 227 11.36 2.93 19.78
N PHE A 228 12.63 3.30 19.93
CA PHE A 228 13.50 2.76 20.99
C PHE A 228 13.88 3.87 21.98
N GLY A 229 13.40 3.70 23.22
CA GLY A 229 13.72 4.62 24.33
C GLY A 229 13.23 6.05 24.05
N ASN A 230 14.03 7.03 24.50
CA ASN A 230 13.72 8.46 24.34
C ASN A 230 14.24 9.03 23.00
N PHE A 231 14.66 8.20 22.07
CA PHE A 231 15.16 8.65 20.78
C PHE A 231 13.98 8.85 19.83
N PRO A 232 13.82 10.03 19.22
CA PRO A 232 12.64 10.37 18.42
C PRO A 232 12.68 9.71 17.03
N VAL A 233 13.11 8.46 16.95
CA VAL A 233 13.25 7.69 15.71
C VAL A 233 12.47 6.40 15.82
N ARG A 234 11.58 6.19 14.86
CA ARG A 234 10.85 4.95 14.65
C ARG A 234 11.48 4.18 13.50
N PHE A 235 11.78 2.91 13.75
CA PHE A 235 12.20 1.97 12.72
C PHE A 235 11.00 1.15 12.26
N SER A 236 10.93 0.87 10.97
CA SER A 236 9.90 -0.01 10.40
C SER A 236 10.49 -1.01 9.43
N VAL A 237 9.93 -2.21 9.44
CA VAL A 237 10.20 -3.27 8.48
C VAL A 237 8.87 -3.82 8.00
N THR A 238 8.66 -3.79 6.69
CA THR A 238 7.46 -4.33 6.05
C THR A 238 7.85 -5.44 5.10
N ALA A 239 7.28 -6.62 5.29
CA ALA A 239 7.41 -7.75 4.38
C ALA A 239 6.19 -7.80 3.47
N HIS A 240 6.39 -7.77 2.15
CA HIS A 240 5.36 -7.75 1.13
C HIS A 240 5.62 -8.78 0.03
N HIS A 241 4.66 -8.98 -0.87
CA HIS A 241 4.67 -10.04 -1.90
C HIS A 241 4.80 -11.45 -1.32
N LEU A 242 4.27 -11.70 -0.11
CA LEU A 242 4.39 -12.98 0.57
C LEU A 242 3.54 -14.09 -0.06
N THR A 243 2.66 -13.76 -1.00
CA THR A 243 1.93 -14.73 -1.83
C THR A 243 2.84 -15.43 -2.85
N LYS A 244 4.02 -14.87 -3.16
CA LYS A 244 4.94 -15.38 -4.17
C LYS A 244 6.38 -15.25 -3.68
N TRP A 245 6.99 -16.36 -3.27
CA TRP A 245 8.36 -16.33 -2.70
C TRP A 245 9.44 -16.03 -3.74
N HIS A 246 9.36 -16.60 -4.93
CA HIS A 246 10.34 -16.38 -5.99
C HIS A 246 10.09 -15.05 -6.69
N LEU A 247 10.99 -14.10 -6.50
CA LEU A 247 11.02 -12.78 -7.15
C LEU A 247 12.34 -12.63 -7.94
N PRO A 248 12.55 -13.39 -9.02
CA PRO A 248 13.79 -13.33 -9.80
C PRO A 248 13.96 -11.94 -10.44
N TYR A 249 15.20 -11.50 -10.58
CA TYR A 249 15.53 -10.31 -11.35
C TYR A 249 16.79 -10.54 -12.21
N TYR A 250 16.91 -9.72 -13.24
CA TYR A 250 18.04 -9.77 -14.14
C TYR A 250 19.11 -8.79 -13.65
N GLU A 251 20.32 -9.30 -13.41
CA GLU A 251 21.47 -8.43 -13.19
C GLU A 251 22.15 -8.22 -14.54
N THR A 252 22.11 -6.97 -15.03
CA THR A 252 22.89 -6.57 -16.19
C THR A 252 24.35 -6.48 -15.78
N GLY A 253 25.23 -7.17 -16.52
CA GLY A 253 26.69 -7.04 -16.34
C GLY A 253 27.16 -5.61 -16.58
N ASP A 254 28.42 -5.33 -16.30
CA ASP A 254 29.09 -4.01 -16.24
C ASP A 254 29.15 -3.28 -17.58
N GLY A 255 28.06 -3.21 -18.35
CA GLY A 255 27.93 -2.37 -19.55
C GLY A 255 28.57 -2.90 -20.83
N THR A 256 28.96 -4.16 -20.86
CA THR A 256 29.36 -4.83 -22.10
C THR A 256 28.13 -5.40 -22.80
N GLU A 257 27.86 -4.97 -24.02
CA GLU A 257 26.69 -5.33 -24.84
C GLU A 257 26.55 -6.83 -25.14
N THR A 258 27.48 -7.66 -24.70
CA THR A 258 27.52 -9.12 -24.92
C THR A 258 27.38 -9.93 -23.62
N GLY A 259 26.99 -9.28 -22.52
CA GLY A 259 26.91 -9.95 -21.22
C GLY A 259 25.69 -10.86 -21.10
N ASP A 260 25.89 -12.12 -20.72
CA ASP A 260 24.86 -13.04 -20.31
C ASP A 260 24.05 -12.41 -19.16
N PHE A 261 22.74 -12.28 -19.38
CA PHE A 261 21.83 -11.85 -18.32
C PHE A 261 21.81 -12.91 -17.21
N LYS A 262 22.38 -12.58 -16.05
CA LYS A 262 22.36 -13.48 -14.90
C LYS A 262 21.06 -13.32 -14.13
N VAL A 263 20.24 -14.34 -14.14
CA VAL A 263 19.05 -14.41 -13.28
C VAL A 263 19.51 -14.60 -11.83
N LYS A 264 19.10 -13.69 -10.97
CA LYS A 264 19.30 -13.77 -9.52
C LYS A 264 18.03 -14.28 -8.86
N ASP A 265 18.06 -15.52 -8.41
CA ASP A 265 16.95 -16.20 -7.72
C ASP A 265 17.49 -17.01 -6.52
N LYS A 266 18.37 -16.37 -5.71
CA LYS A 266 18.89 -16.97 -4.48
C LYS A 266 18.00 -16.60 -3.30
N PHE A 267 17.96 -17.47 -2.27
CA PHE A 267 17.15 -17.25 -1.06
C PHE A 267 17.33 -15.85 -0.45
N MET A 268 18.57 -15.40 -0.20
CA MET A 268 18.83 -14.07 0.37
C MET A 268 18.40 -12.94 -0.56
N SER A 269 18.58 -13.10 -1.86
CA SER A 269 18.11 -12.12 -2.84
C SER A 269 16.59 -11.98 -2.79
N ASN A 270 15.85 -13.08 -2.79
CA ASN A 270 14.40 -13.08 -2.66
C ASN A 270 13.97 -12.48 -1.32
N LEU A 271 14.59 -12.89 -0.21
CA LEU A 271 14.28 -12.36 1.12
C LEU A 271 14.35 -10.83 1.15
N PHE A 272 15.47 -10.23 0.69
CA PHE A 272 15.60 -8.78 0.66
C PHE A 272 14.62 -8.09 -0.29
N ARG A 273 14.18 -8.74 -1.35
CA ARG A 273 13.15 -8.23 -2.27
C ARG A 273 11.75 -8.21 -1.66
N HIS A 274 11.53 -8.98 -0.61
CA HIS A 274 10.30 -8.92 0.18
C HIS A 274 10.32 -7.83 1.25
N LEU A 275 11.48 -7.28 1.61
CA LEU A 275 11.60 -6.36 2.73
C LEU A 275 11.74 -4.90 2.29
N VAL A 276 10.96 -4.06 2.92
CA VAL A 276 11.06 -2.61 2.87
C VAL A 276 11.44 -2.09 4.24
N PHE A 277 12.45 -1.24 4.28
CA PHE A 277 12.97 -0.66 5.51
C PHE A 277 12.63 0.83 5.55
N GLY A 278 12.16 1.30 6.69
CA GLY A 278 11.85 2.71 6.92
C GLY A 278 12.44 3.20 8.22
N ILE A 279 12.90 4.45 8.21
CA ILE A 279 13.34 5.20 9.37
C ILE A 279 12.57 6.51 9.37
N ASP A 280 11.89 6.79 10.47
CA ASP A 280 11.00 7.94 10.61
C ASP A 280 11.42 8.75 11.84
N LEU A 281 11.86 9.98 11.62
CA LEU A 281 12.22 10.92 12.67
C LEU A 281 10.98 11.71 13.06
N ILE A 282 10.49 11.48 14.28
CA ILE A 282 9.28 12.08 14.86
C ILE A 282 9.69 12.86 16.10
N SER A 283 10.38 13.97 15.90
CA SER A 283 10.86 14.81 17.01
C SER A 283 9.78 15.71 17.59
N SER A 284 8.69 15.93 16.88
CA SER A 284 7.58 16.80 17.28
C SER A 284 6.29 16.34 16.62
N PRO A 285 5.12 16.54 17.24
CA PRO A 285 3.83 16.32 16.58
C PRO A 285 3.60 17.23 15.37
N ASN A 286 4.41 18.29 15.24
CA ASN A 286 4.22 19.30 14.20
C ASN A 286 5.01 19.00 12.91
N TRP A 287 5.99 18.10 12.93
CA TRP A 287 6.76 17.75 11.75
C TRP A 287 7.38 16.37 11.85
N TYR A 288 7.60 15.76 10.70
CA TYR A 288 8.31 14.48 10.57
C TYR A 288 9.25 14.51 9.35
N LEU A 289 10.28 13.67 9.40
CA LEU A 289 11.14 13.33 8.27
C LEU A 289 11.28 11.82 8.20
N GLY A 290 11.19 11.27 6.99
CA GLY A 290 11.31 9.83 6.78
C GLY A 290 12.29 9.49 5.67
N LEU A 291 12.97 8.36 5.85
CA LEU A 291 13.87 7.74 4.87
C LEU A 291 13.44 6.29 4.69
N GLY A 292 13.26 5.88 3.45
CA GLY A 292 12.91 4.51 3.08
C GLY A 292 13.93 3.87 2.16
N TYR A 293 14.01 2.55 2.23
CA TYR A 293 14.79 1.74 1.31
C TYR A 293 14.03 0.51 0.87
N ASN A 294 13.87 0.35 -0.43
CA ASN A 294 13.21 -0.78 -1.07
C ASN A 294 14.16 -1.47 -2.05
N TYR A 295 14.64 -2.66 -1.65
CA TYR A 295 15.60 -3.41 -2.47
C TYR A 295 14.96 -3.94 -3.76
N LYS A 296 13.66 -4.28 -3.75
CA LYS A 296 12.94 -4.71 -4.95
C LYS A 296 12.89 -3.58 -5.98
N THR A 297 12.51 -2.37 -5.59
CA THR A 297 12.52 -1.19 -6.49
C THR A 297 13.90 -0.93 -7.05
N ARG A 298 14.97 -1.06 -6.23
CA ARG A 298 16.35 -0.92 -6.70
C ARG A 298 16.72 -1.91 -7.80
N THR A 299 16.22 -3.14 -7.70
CA THR A 299 16.58 -4.22 -8.64
C THR A 299 15.70 -4.25 -9.88
N ASP A 300 14.39 -3.95 -9.75
CA ASP A 300 13.44 -3.99 -10.86
C ASP A 300 13.60 -2.83 -11.83
N MET A 301 13.93 -1.66 -11.30
CA MET A 301 14.04 -0.42 -12.08
C MET A 301 15.49 -0.10 -12.49
N SER A 302 16.44 -1.01 -12.26
CA SER A 302 17.82 -0.81 -12.64
C SER A 302 18.05 -1.13 -14.12
N THR A 303 18.52 -0.15 -14.88
CA THR A 303 19.10 -0.32 -16.21
C THR A 303 20.61 -0.56 -16.12
N TYR A 304 21.35 -0.43 -17.22
CA TYR A 304 22.81 -0.64 -17.30
C TYR A 304 23.65 0.15 -16.30
N SER A 305 23.15 1.28 -15.80
CA SER A 305 23.80 2.04 -14.74
C SER A 305 22.87 2.15 -13.53
N ARG A 306 23.31 1.70 -12.35
CA ARG A 306 22.58 1.86 -11.10
C ARG A 306 22.91 3.23 -10.49
N SER A 307 21.89 4.05 -10.28
CA SER A 307 22.06 5.25 -9.45
C SER A 307 22.25 4.85 -7.98
N PHE A 308 23.10 5.58 -7.25
CA PHE A 308 23.25 5.41 -5.81
C PHE A 308 21.92 5.55 -5.06
N LEU A 309 21.07 6.49 -5.50
CA LEU A 309 19.76 6.78 -4.88
C LEU A 309 18.66 5.81 -5.28
N SER A 310 18.90 4.92 -6.25
CA SER A 310 17.87 3.94 -6.69
C SER A 310 17.44 3.04 -5.52
N GLY A 311 16.13 2.95 -5.29
CA GLY A 311 15.52 2.24 -4.19
C GLY A 311 15.44 3.03 -2.88
N PHE A 312 16.07 4.21 -2.78
CA PHE A 312 15.88 5.13 -1.67
C PHE A 312 14.70 6.08 -1.95
N SER A 313 14.02 6.45 -0.89
CA SER A 313 12.95 7.44 -0.89
C SER A 313 13.03 8.30 0.37
N LEU A 314 12.56 9.54 0.26
CA LEU A 314 12.56 10.52 1.33
C LEU A 314 11.17 11.14 1.46
N CYS A 315 10.76 11.46 2.66
CA CYS A 315 9.57 12.27 2.90
C CYS A 315 9.78 13.24 4.05
N GLY A 316 8.94 14.27 4.05
CA GLY A 316 8.81 15.20 5.17
C GLY A 316 7.43 15.80 5.20
N GLY A 317 6.99 16.21 6.37
CA GLY A 317 5.70 16.86 6.52
C GLY A 317 5.66 17.78 7.72
N ILE A 318 4.71 18.70 7.66
CA ILE A 318 4.42 19.68 8.71
C ILE A 318 2.93 19.72 9.01
N ASN A 319 2.59 19.84 10.28
CA ASN A 319 1.23 20.03 10.77
C ASN A 319 1.11 21.44 11.35
N VAL A 320 0.17 22.21 10.82
CA VAL A 320 -0.09 23.58 11.25
C VAL A 320 -1.58 23.70 11.57
N LYS A 321 -1.92 23.70 12.85
CA LYS A 321 -3.32 23.66 13.30
C LYS A 321 -4.08 22.52 12.61
N SER A 322 -5.22 22.81 12.03
CA SER A 322 -6.09 21.84 11.34
C SER A 322 -5.55 21.36 9.97
N PHE A 323 -4.39 21.86 9.51
CA PHE A 323 -3.81 21.52 8.22
C PHE A 323 -2.54 20.69 8.38
N GLY A 324 -2.39 19.67 7.54
CA GLY A 324 -1.15 18.90 7.37
C GLY A 324 -0.69 18.95 5.93
N PHE A 325 0.62 19.11 5.72
CA PHE A 325 1.27 19.12 4.42
C PHE A 325 2.38 18.09 4.41
N GLY A 326 2.42 17.28 3.38
CA GLY A 326 3.44 16.26 3.19
C GLY A 326 4.05 16.34 1.81
N VAL A 327 5.35 16.06 1.73
CA VAL A 327 6.09 15.93 0.47
C VAL A 327 6.87 14.62 0.50
N ALA A 328 7.01 13.99 -0.67
CA ALA A 328 7.88 12.84 -0.81
C ALA A 328 8.60 12.87 -2.17
N PHE A 329 9.78 12.30 -2.15
CA PHE A 329 10.66 12.16 -3.30
C PHE A 329 11.21 10.75 -3.35
N ALA A 330 11.22 10.16 -4.54
CA ALA A 330 11.90 8.90 -4.78
C ALA A 330 12.51 8.90 -6.19
N GLN A 331 13.58 8.14 -6.34
CA GLN A 331 14.19 7.87 -7.63
C GLN A 331 14.10 6.37 -7.92
N PRO A 332 12.94 5.89 -8.42
CA PRO A 332 12.78 4.47 -8.72
C PRO A 332 13.69 4.02 -9.87
N HIS A 333 14.01 4.91 -10.82
CA HIS A 333 14.83 4.64 -11.99
C HIS A 333 15.88 5.72 -12.19
N THR A 334 17.03 5.39 -12.80
CA THR A 334 18.13 6.35 -13.07
C THR A 334 17.72 7.57 -13.85
N GLY A 335 16.78 7.44 -14.77
CA GLY A 335 16.26 8.51 -15.62
C GLY A 335 14.92 9.10 -15.18
N ALA A 336 14.37 8.70 -14.04
CA ALA A 336 13.04 9.13 -13.60
C ALA A 336 13.00 9.40 -12.10
N THR A 337 12.60 10.62 -11.76
CA THR A 337 12.30 11.02 -10.39
C THR A 337 10.79 11.16 -10.21
N THR A 338 10.32 10.83 -9.03
CA THR A 338 8.91 10.97 -8.65
C THR A 338 8.80 11.96 -7.50
N PHE A 339 7.78 12.78 -7.57
CA PHE A 339 7.48 13.77 -6.55
C PHE A 339 6.01 13.68 -6.17
N MET A 340 5.74 13.67 -4.87
CA MET A 340 4.40 13.52 -4.31
C MET A 340 4.11 14.62 -3.31
N LEU A 341 2.87 15.10 -3.31
CA LEU A 341 2.33 16.09 -2.39
C LEU A 341 1.07 15.55 -1.72
N ASN A 342 0.94 15.79 -0.43
CA ASN A 342 -0.29 15.61 0.33
C ASN A 342 -0.70 16.92 1.00
N VAL A 343 -2.00 17.17 1.02
CA VAL A 343 -2.62 18.21 1.84
C VAL A 343 -3.78 17.57 2.58
N ARG A 344 -3.81 17.70 3.89
CA ARG A 344 -4.95 17.28 4.72
C ARG A 344 -5.51 18.44 5.51
N CYS A 345 -6.80 18.38 5.79
CA CYS A 345 -7.50 19.36 6.63
C CYS A 345 -8.49 18.64 7.55
N ASN A 346 -8.49 18.98 8.82
CA ASN A 346 -9.54 18.56 9.75
C ASN A 346 -10.67 19.60 9.76
N ILE A 347 -11.78 19.26 9.09
CA ILE A 347 -12.93 20.18 8.94
C ILE A 347 -13.60 20.44 10.30
N ARG A 348 -13.62 19.47 11.22
CA ARG A 348 -14.23 19.64 12.54
C ARG A 348 -13.48 20.66 13.37
N GLU A 349 -12.15 20.56 13.41
CA GLU A 349 -11.30 21.56 14.11
C GLU A 349 -11.45 22.94 13.46
N LEU A 350 -11.52 23.02 12.13
CA LEU A 350 -11.68 24.28 11.42
C LEU A 350 -13.01 24.97 11.75
N MET A 351 -14.08 24.19 11.96
CA MET A 351 -15.41 24.68 12.33
C MET A 351 -15.58 24.86 13.85
N GLY A 352 -14.53 24.62 14.67
CA GLY A 352 -14.58 24.75 16.12
C GLY A 352 -15.49 23.73 16.82
N ARG A 353 -15.63 22.55 16.24
CA ARG A 353 -16.48 21.45 16.75
C ARG A 353 -15.66 20.24 17.10
#